data_3e10d42567ea318bd537673c74c36dce
#
_entry.id   3e10d42567ea318bd537673c74c36dce
#
_cell.length_a   1.000
_cell.length_b   1.000
_cell.length_c   1.000
_cell.angle_alpha   90.00
_cell.angle_beta   90.00
_cell.angle_gamma   90.00
#
_symmetry.space_group_name_H-M   'P 1'
#
loop_
_entity.id
_entity.type
_entity.pdbx_description
1 polymer ?
#
loop_
_entity_poly.entity_id
_entity_poly.type
_entity_poly.pdbx_seq_one_letter_code
_entity_poly.pdbx_strand_id
1 'polypeptide(L)'
;MTRLEQLSERYEEHHRTRTTGFVFGGAERAELFRRAVGGPGRRVLDVGCRYGALTRAYLEGNEVVGIDIDRNALAEAVKLGIETVYGNAEEPLPFPDASFDAVAAGELIEHLREPERLVAEVLRVLRPSGTFVGSVPNAFRLKNRLLFLGGRALDDDPTHLHLFRPEDVRTRLLAGFEEPRLHFVASRFLRLSPSLFGNVVVFSGRKPS
;
A
#
# COMPACT_ATOMS: atom_id res chain seq x y z
N MET A 1 25.65 -8.95 -9.85
CA MET A 1 24.53 -8.37 -9.07
C MET A 1 23.38 -8.14 -10.04
N THR A 2 22.25 -8.75 -9.78
CA THR A 2 21.04 -8.59 -10.60
C THR A 2 20.43 -7.21 -10.38
N ARG A 3 19.55 -6.76 -11.29
CA ARG A 3 18.81 -5.51 -11.13
C ARG A 3 17.98 -5.49 -9.84
N LEU A 4 17.43 -6.64 -9.47
CA LEU A 4 16.66 -6.83 -8.23
C LEU A 4 17.54 -6.62 -6.99
N GLU A 5 18.76 -7.15 -6.97
CA GLU A 5 19.70 -6.95 -5.86
C GLU A 5 20.13 -5.49 -5.71
N GLN A 6 20.37 -4.78 -6.81
CA GLN A 6 20.70 -3.34 -6.78
C GLN A 6 19.54 -2.49 -6.22
N LEU A 7 18.30 -2.83 -6.60
CA LEU A 7 17.12 -2.16 -6.06
C LEU A 7 16.95 -2.48 -4.57
N SER A 8 17.12 -3.74 -4.16
CA SER A 8 17.07 -4.16 -2.75
C SER A 8 18.03 -3.35 -1.89
N GLU A 9 19.32 -3.29 -2.26
CA GLU A 9 20.35 -2.53 -1.53
C GLU A 9 19.99 -1.03 -1.39
N ARG A 10 19.46 -0.42 -2.47
CA ARG A 10 19.04 0.99 -2.45
C ARG A 10 17.86 1.22 -1.49
N TYR A 11 16.88 0.31 -1.46
CA TYR A 11 15.74 0.41 -0.56
C TYR A 11 16.13 0.09 0.88
N GLU A 12 16.99 -0.90 1.12
CA GLU A 12 17.53 -1.21 2.45
C GLU A 12 18.28 0.00 3.04
N GLU A 13 19.13 0.67 2.26
CA GLU A 13 19.85 1.89 2.68
C GLU A 13 18.88 3.02 3.02
N HIS A 14 17.89 3.27 2.15
CA HIS A 14 16.87 4.30 2.37
C HIS A 14 16.04 4.03 3.65
N HIS A 15 15.73 2.76 3.90
CA HIS A 15 14.92 2.36 5.04
C HIS A 15 15.70 2.19 6.35
N ARG A 16 17.03 2.06 6.29
CA ARG A 16 17.88 1.88 7.48
C ARG A 16 17.73 3.00 8.51
N THR A 17 17.41 4.20 8.07
CA THR A 17 17.19 5.38 8.91
C THR A 17 15.76 5.52 9.43
N ARG A 18 14.82 4.69 8.96
CA ARG A 18 13.40 4.74 9.35
C ARG A 18 13.10 3.78 10.48
N THR A 19 12.34 4.24 11.48
CA THR A 19 11.97 3.43 12.65
C THR A 19 11.18 2.19 12.23
N THR A 20 11.66 1.00 12.59
CA THR A 20 10.95 -0.25 12.42
C THR A 20 9.64 -0.22 13.20
N GLY A 21 8.53 -0.61 12.56
CA GLY A 21 7.22 -0.69 13.20
C GLY A 21 6.40 0.61 13.22
N PHE A 22 6.93 1.72 12.69
CA PHE A 22 6.13 2.94 12.56
C PHE A 22 5.19 2.85 11.35
N VAL A 23 3.90 2.99 11.61
CA VAL A 23 2.85 3.11 10.57
C VAL A 23 2.27 4.51 10.64
N PHE A 24 2.53 5.33 9.62
CA PHE A 24 1.94 6.67 9.54
C PHE A 24 0.41 6.58 9.43
N GLY A 25 -0.30 7.35 10.27
CA GLY A 25 -1.76 7.20 10.40
C GLY A 25 -2.21 5.98 11.22
N GLY A 26 -1.29 5.22 11.77
CA GLY A 26 -1.35 4.16 12.79
C GLY A 26 -2.67 3.40 12.86
N ALA A 27 -3.38 3.57 13.96
CA ALA A 27 -4.59 2.79 14.27
C ALA A 27 -5.75 3.01 13.28
N GLU A 28 -5.95 4.25 12.78
CA GLU A 28 -7.03 4.53 11.81
C GLU A 28 -6.78 3.80 10.49
N ARG A 29 -5.55 3.83 9.99
CA ARG A 29 -5.17 3.15 8.74
C ARG A 29 -5.26 1.62 8.90
N ALA A 30 -4.71 1.09 9.98
CA ALA A 30 -4.76 -0.33 10.32
C ALA A 30 -6.20 -0.86 10.37
N GLU A 31 -7.11 -0.14 11.00
CA GLU A 31 -8.53 -0.51 11.09
C GLU A 31 -9.24 -0.50 9.73
N LEU A 32 -8.93 0.46 8.86
CA LEU A 32 -9.48 0.50 7.49
C LEU A 32 -8.99 -0.69 6.67
N PHE A 33 -7.71 -1.05 6.76
CA PHE A 33 -7.16 -2.24 6.10
C PHE A 33 -7.81 -3.51 6.63
N ARG A 34 -7.92 -3.67 7.95
CA ARG A 34 -8.59 -4.81 8.59
C ARG A 34 -10.04 -4.97 8.10
N ARG A 35 -10.80 -3.87 8.05
CA ARG A 35 -12.20 -3.88 7.55
C ARG A 35 -12.29 -4.25 6.08
N ALA A 36 -11.37 -3.73 5.24
CA ALA A 36 -11.36 -4.00 3.81
C ALA A 36 -10.97 -5.45 3.50
N VAL A 37 -9.96 -5.98 4.19
CA VAL A 37 -9.58 -7.40 4.09
C VAL A 37 -10.74 -8.31 4.52
N GLY A 38 -11.49 -7.91 5.54
CA GLY A 38 -12.64 -8.65 6.04
C GLY A 38 -12.32 -9.58 7.21
N GLY A 39 -13.25 -10.50 7.51
CA GLY A 39 -13.13 -11.43 8.65
C GLY A 39 -12.10 -12.53 8.45
N PRO A 40 -11.99 -13.46 9.43
CA PRO A 40 -11.03 -14.55 9.39
C PRO A 40 -11.31 -15.56 8.26
N GLY A 41 -10.30 -16.39 7.96
CA GLY A 41 -10.37 -17.43 6.91
C GLY A 41 -10.06 -16.93 5.50
N ARG A 42 -9.49 -15.72 5.38
CA ARG A 42 -9.07 -15.15 4.09
C ARG A 42 -7.63 -15.52 3.75
N ARG A 43 -7.38 -15.72 2.47
CA ARG A 43 -6.03 -15.74 1.91
C ARG A 43 -5.69 -14.36 1.37
N VAL A 44 -4.70 -13.71 1.98
CA VAL A 44 -4.36 -12.29 1.76
C VAL A 44 -2.97 -12.18 1.19
N LEU A 45 -2.80 -11.39 0.13
CA LEU A 45 -1.49 -10.98 -0.35
C LEU A 45 -1.19 -9.55 0.15
N ASP A 46 -0.05 -9.36 0.78
CA ASP A 46 0.45 -8.05 1.18
C ASP A 46 1.66 -7.66 0.31
N VAL A 47 1.45 -6.74 -0.62
CA VAL A 47 2.50 -6.27 -1.54
C VAL A 47 3.23 -5.10 -0.91
N GLY A 48 4.55 -5.24 -0.73
CA GLY A 48 5.36 -4.29 0.02
C GLY A 48 5.16 -4.42 1.53
N CYS A 49 5.08 -5.66 2.03
CA CYS A 49 4.74 -5.95 3.43
C CYS A 49 5.82 -5.48 4.43
N ARG A 50 7.07 -5.31 3.98
CA ARG A 50 8.22 -4.95 4.81
C ARG A 50 8.30 -5.81 6.08
N TYR A 51 8.35 -5.17 7.26
CA TYR A 51 8.39 -5.82 8.58
C TYR A 51 7.02 -6.32 9.07
N GLY A 52 5.97 -6.27 8.26
CA GLY A 52 4.63 -6.69 8.65
C GLY A 52 3.91 -5.74 9.62
N ALA A 53 4.36 -4.49 9.77
CA ALA A 53 3.78 -3.57 10.75
C ALA A 53 2.30 -3.27 10.52
N LEU A 54 1.90 -3.04 9.26
CA LEU A 54 0.49 -2.85 8.89
C LEU A 54 -0.24 -4.19 8.80
N THR A 55 0.44 -5.23 8.31
CA THR A 55 -0.06 -6.60 8.15
C THR A 55 -0.64 -7.17 9.43
N ARG A 56 -0.06 -6.82 10.60
CA ARG A 56 -0.57 -7.23 11.93
C ARG A 56 -2.05 -6.94 12.13
N ALA A 57 -2.59 -5.92 11.48
CA ALA A 57 -3.98 -5.52 11.63
C ALA A 57 -4.99 -6.55 11.08
N TYR A 58 -4.56 -7.40 10.14
CA TYR A 58 -5.39 -8.41 9.48
C TYR A 58 -4.73 -9.79 9.43
N LEU A 59 -3.68 -10.01 10.23
CA LEU A 59 -2.96 -11.28 10.27
C LEU A 59 -3.76 -12.35 11.05
N GLU A 60 -4.38 -11.96 12.17
CA GLU A 60 -5.06 -12.92 13.03
C GLU A 60 -6.23 -13.59 12.30
N GLY A 61 -6.21 -14.92 12.25
CA GLY A 61 -7.23 -15.75 11.61
C GLY A 61 -7.17 -15.79 10.08
N ASN A 62 -6.17 -15.16 9.44
CA ASN A 62 -5.98 -15.17 7.99
C ASN A 62 -4.66 -15.84 7.60
N GLU A 63 -4.63 -16.39 6.38
CA GLU A 63 -3.41 -16.86 5.72
C GLU A 63 -2.82 -15.66 4.97
N VAL A 64 -1.71 -15.09 5.45
CA VAL A 64 -1.11 -13.90 4.84
C VAL A 64 0.23 -14.26 4.19
N VAL A 65 0.31 -13.94 2.90
CA VAL A 65 1.55 -14.00 2.12
C VAL A 65 2.03 -12.57 1.89
N GLY A 66 3.25 -12.26 2.33
CA GLY A 66 3.89 -10.95 2.10
C GLY A 66 4.95 -11.04 1.02
N ILE A 67 4.92 -10.11 0.05
CA ILE A 67 6.00 -9.96 -0.95
C ILE A 67 6.70 -8.64 -0.75
N ASP A 68 8.05 -8.67 -0.73
CA ASP A 68 8.88 -7.47 -0.60
C ASP A 68 10.23 -7.66 -1.26
N ILE A 69 10.89 -6.56 -1.58
CA ILE A 69 12.25 -6.51 -2.13
C ILE A 69 13.32 -6.46 -1.03
N ASP A 70 12.96 -6.14 0.20
CA ASP A 70 13.86 -6.05 1.36
C ASP A 70 13.91 -7.39 2.12
N ARG A 71 15.01 -8.14 1.93
CA ARG A 71 15.22 -9.45 2.56
C ARG A 71 15.28 -9.37 4.08
N ASN A 72 15.86 -8.28 4.62
CA ASN A 72 15.98 -8.10 6.06
C ASN A 72 14.61 -7.85 6.69
N ALA A 73 13.78 -7.05 6.01
CA ALA A 73 12.41 -6.82 6.42
C ALA A 73 11.57 -8.11 6.38
N LEU A 74 11.70 -8.92 5.32
CA LEU A 74 11.02 -10.21 5.21
C LEU A 74 11.41 -11.18 6.32
N ALA A 75 12.70 -11.21 6.72
CA ALA A 75 13.14 -12.05 7.82
C ALA A 75 12.48 -11.69 9.17
N GLU A 76 12.15 -10.42 9.38
CA GLU A 76 11.37 -9.99 10.55
C GLU A 76 9.87 -10.30 10.40
N ALA A 77 9.31 -10.18 9.19
CA ALA A 77 7.91 -10.50 8.92
C ALA A 77 7.60 -11.98 9.17
N VAL A 78 8.53 -12.89 8.84
CA VAL A 78 8.42 -14.35 9.14
C VAL A 78 8.19 -14.59 10.63
N LYS A 79 8.85 -13.84 11.53
CA LYS A 79 8.70 -13.99 12.98
C LYS A 79 7.30 -13.67 13.48
N LEU A 80 6.50 -12.95 12.67
CA LEU A 80 5.10 -12.65 12.94
C LEU A 80 4.14 -13.75 12.45
N GLY A 81 4.63 -14.77 11.74
CA GLY A 81 3.82 -15.81 11.13
C GLY A 81 3.34 -15.47 9.71
N ILE A 82 3.94 -14.46 9.06
CA ILE A 82 3.66 -14.11 7.66
C ILE A 82 4.49 -15.05 6.77
N GLU A 83 3.85 -15.73 5.80
CA GLU A 83 4.56 -16.39 4.71
C GLU A 83 5.21 -15.32 3.82
N THR A 84 6.49 -15.44 3.49
CA THR A 84 7.19 -14.37 2.77
C THR A 84 7.76 -14.82 1.44
N VAL A 85 7.64 -13.95 0.43
CA VAL A 85 8.21 -14.11 -0.90
C VAL A 85 9.12 -12.92 -1.20
N TYR A 86 10.37 -13.21 -1.58
CA TYR A 86 11.27 -12.17 -2.08
C TYR A 86 10.94 -11.86 -3.54
N GLY A 87 10.56 -10.64 -3.84
CA GLY A 87 10.16 -10.25 -5.19
C GLY A 87 9.99 -8.74 -5.36
N ASN A 88 9.87 -8.34 -6.61
CA ASN A 88 9.70 -6.95 -7.02
C ASN A 88 8.25 -6.71 -7.47
N ALA A 89 7.57 -5.75 -6.86
CA ALA A 89 6.21 -5.35 -7.23
C ALA A 89 6.10 -4.71 -8.64
N GLU A 90 7.22 -4.36 -9.27
CA GLU A 90 7.27 -3.89 -10.67
C GLU A 90 7.28 -5.05 -11.69
N GLU A 91 7.44 -6.30 -11.23
CA GLU A 91 7.45 -7.51 -12.06
C GLU A 91 6.13 -8.27 -11.91
N PRO A 92 5.81 -9.21 -12.83
CA PRO A 92 4.65 -10.06 -12.66
C PRO A 92 4.69 -10.78 -11.30
N LEU A 93 3.60 -10.73 -10.56
CA LEU A 93 3.52 -11.36 -9.26
C LEU A 93 3.59 -12.90 -9.40
N PRO A 94 4.45 -13.59 -8.62
CA PRO A 94 4.70 -15.03 -8.77
C PRO A 94 3.57 -15.90 -8.17
N PHE A 95 2.33 -15.50 -8.42
CA PHE A 95 1.14 -16.18 -7.91
C PHE A 95 0.16 -16.49 -9.05
N PRO A 96 -0.59 -17.60 -8.94
CA PRO A 96 -1.64 -17.93 -9.91
C PRO A 96 -2.77 -16.91 -9.93
N ASP A 97 -3.52 -16.91 -11.04
CA ASP A 97 -4.77 -16.16 -11.16
C ASP A 97 -5.76 -16.58 -10.08
N ALA A 98 -6.59 -15.64 -9.62
CA ALA A 98 -7.68 -15.89 -8.68
C ALA A 98 -7.26 -16.70 -7.43
N SER A 99 -6.10 -16.39 -6.84
CA SER A 99 -5.52 -17.13 -5.70
C SER A 99 -5.73 -16.44 -4.35
N PHE A 100 -6.12 -15.15 -4.33
CA PHE A 100 -6.29 -14.39 -3.09
C PHE A 100 -7.70 -13.83 -2.94
N ASP A 101 -8.18 -13.79 -1.70
CA ASP A 101 -9.47 -13.17 -1.34
C ASP A 101 -9.32 -11.66 -1.16
N ALA A 102 -8.12 -11.20 -0.75
CA ALA A 102 -7.78 -9.79 -0.63
C ALA A 102 -6.32 -9.54 -1.01
N VAL A 103 -6.05 -8.34 -1.53
CA VAL A 103 -4.69 -7.82 -1.75
C VAL A 103 -4.57 -6.49 -1.02
N ALA A 104 -3.48 -6.33 -0.26
CA ALA A 104 -3.11 -5.11 0.43
C ALA A 104 -1.85 -4.49 -0.19
N ALA A 105 -1.79 -3.15 -0.27
CA ALA A 105 -0.59 -2.40 -0.69
C ALA A 105 -0.55 -1.05 0.05
N GLY A 106 0.25 -0.96 1.10
CA GLY A 106 0.30 0.22 1.96
C GLY A 106 1.53 1.08 1.76
N GLU A 107 1.39 2.32 1.21
CA GLU A 107 2.51 3.25 0.94
C GLU A 107 3.60 2.57 0.08
N LEU A 108 3.18 1.97 -1.01
CA LEU A 108 4.04 1.29 -1.97
C LEU A 108 3.89 1.90 -3.37
N ILE A 109 2.65 2.16 -3.76
CA ILE A 109 2.27 2.42 -5.16
C ILE A 109 2.91 3.69 -5.71
N GLU A 110 3.12 4.69 -4.86
CA GLU A 110 3.81 5.95 -5.18
C GLU A 110 5.29 5.78 -5.55
N HIS A 111 5.88 4.66 -5.17
CA HIS A 111 7.29 4.32 -5.45
C HIS A 111 7.48 3.54 -6.75
N LEU A 112 6.41 3.02 -7.35
CA LEU A 112 6.47 2.20 -8.56
C LEU A 112 6.55 3.08 -9.81
N ARG A 113 7.30 2.64 -10.82
CA ARG A 113 7.41 3.38 -12.11
C ARG A 113 6.12 3.34 -12.89
N GLU A 114 5.45 2.19 -12.88
CA GLU A 114 4.21 1.92 -13.62
C GLU A 114 3.17 1.32 -12.67
N PRO A 115 2.52 2.16 -11.83
CA PRO A 115 1.56 1.69 -10.82
C PRO A 115 0.41 0.87 -11.41
N GLU A 116 0.00 1.18 -12.65
CA GLU A 116 -1.08 0.49 -13.35
C GLU A 116 -0.74 -0.98 -13.68
N ARG A 117 0.55 -1.32 -13.81
CA ARG A 117 0.96 -2.72 -13.97
C ARG A 117 0.70 -3.52 -12.69
N LEU A 118 1.01 -2.95 -11.53
CA LEU A 118 0.67 -3.61 -10.27
C LEU A 118 -0.85 -3.76 -10.14
N VAL A 119 -1.64 -2.74 -10.51
CA VAL A 119 -3.11 -2.80 -10.47
C VAL A 119 -3.64 -3.95 -11.36
N ALA A 120 -3.08 -4.12 -12.55
CA ALA A 120 -3.45 -5.23 -13.45
C ALA A 120 -3.11 -6.61 -12.82
N GLU A 121 -1.94 -6.74 -12.20
CA GLU A 121 -1.54 -7.96 -11.49
C GLU A 121 -2.43 -8.23 -10.26
N VAL A 122 -2.79 -7.18 -9.50
CA VAL A 122 -3.75 -7.30 -8.40
C VAL A 122 -5.09 -7.83 -8.89
N LEU A 123 -5.61 -7.27 -10.00
CA LEU A 123 -6.84 -7.79 -10.62
C LEU A 123 -6.69 -9.25 -11.05
N ARG A 124 -5.54 -9.64 -11.57
CA ARG A 124 -5.29 -11.02 -12.00
C ARG A 124 -5.30 -12.00 -10.83
N VAL A 125 -4.55 -11.70 -9.77
CA VAL A 125 -4.38 -12.62 -8.63
C VAL A 125 -5.59 -12.65 -7.68
N LEU A 126 -6.42 -11.61 -7.67
CA LEU A 126 -7.67 -11.60 -6.89
C LEU A 126 -8.69 -12.59 -7.45
N ARG A 127 -9.38 -13.29 -6.57
CA ARG A 127 -10.59 -14.03 -6.86
C ARG A 127 -11.71 -13.09 -7.31
N PRO A 128 -12.70 -13.56 -8.10
CA PRO A 128 -13.92 -12.79 -8.32
C PRO A 128 -14.51 -12.28 -7.00
N SER A 129 -14.97 -11.04 -6.98
CA SER A 129 -15.44 -10.35 -5.75
C SER A 129 -14.39 -10.15 -4.65
N GLY A 130 -13.13 -10.47 -4.89
CA GLY A 130 -12.01 -10.19 -3.97
C GLY A 130 -11.77 -8.69 -3.80
N THR A 131 -11.12 -8.31 -2.70
CA THR A 131 -10.93 -6.90 -2.32
C THR A 131 -9.49 -6.45 -2.54
N PHE A 132 -9.30 -5.31 -3.19
CA PHE A 132 -8.05 -4.56 -3.16
C PHE A 132 -8.15 -3.44 -2.14
N VAL A 133 -7.16 -3.30 -1.27
CA VAL A 133 -7.00 -2.17 -0.34
C VAL A 133 -5.59 -1.62 -0.43
N GLY A 134 -5.49 -0.31 -0.51
CA GLY A 134 -4.19 0.36 -0.55
C GLY A 134 -4.19 1.69 0.16
N SER A 135 -3.01 2.27 0.30
CA SER A 135 -2.87 3.66 0.75
C SER A 135 -1.73 4.36 0.04
N VAL A 136 -1.91 5.67 -0.15
CA VAL A 136 -0.90 6.58 -0.71
C VAL A 136 -0.93 7.90 0.05
N PRO A 137 0.18 8.67 0.07
CA PRO A 137 0.18 10.02 0.63
C PRO A 137 -0.82 10.93 -0.10
N ASN A 138 -1.55 11.76 0.65
CA ASN A 138 -2.34 12.84 0.07
C ASN A 138 -1.44 14.02 -0.31
N ALA A 139 -0.85 13.96 -1.48
CA ALA A 139 0.08 14.99 -1.95
C ALA A 139 -0.57 16.37 -2.11
N PHE A 140 -1.88 16.42 -2.32
CA PHE A 140 -2.62 17.65 -2.61
C PHE A 140 -3.41 18.23 -1.41
N ARG A 141 -3.08 17.79 -0.18
CA ARG A 141 -3.63 18.39 1.04
C ARG A 141 -3.30 19.89 1.15
N LEU A 142 -4.09 20.63 1.91
CA LEU A 142 -3.97 22.10 2.01
C LEU A 142 -2.55 22.57 2.39
N LYS A 143 -1.92 21.90 3.37
CA LYS A 143 -0.53 22.21 3.77
C LYS A 143 0.42 22.19 2.56
N ASN A 144 0.34 21.16 1.74
CA ASN A 144 1.22 21.00 0.58
C ASN A 144 0.94 22.07 -0.49
N ARG A 145 -0.33 22.41 -0.72
CA ARG A 145 -0.72 23.50 -1.64
C ARG A 145 -0.11 24.84 -1.19
N LEU A 146 -0.16 25.13 0.10
CA LEU A 146 0.43 26.36 0.65
C LEU A 146 1.96 26.37 0.55
N LEU A 147 2.62 25.22 0.78
CA LEU A 147 4.08 25.09 0.60
C LEU A 147 4.46 25.35 -0.87
N PHE A 148 3.72 24.77 -1.81
CA PHE A 148 3.96 24.95 -3.23
C PHE A 148 3.78 26.41 -3.65
N LEU A 149 2.71 27.08 -3.20
CA LEU A 149 2.51 28.52 -3.43
C LEU A 149 3.64 29.38 -2.85
N GLY A 150 4.28 28.91 -1.78
CA GLY A 150 5.48 29.52 -1.19
C GLY A 150 6.80 29.12 -1.86
N GLY A 151 6.76 28.46 -3.03
CA GLY A 151 7.96 28.02 -3.78
C GLY A 151 8.72 26.85 -3.14
N ARG A 152 8.08 26.06 -2.26
CA ARG A 152 8.69 24.92 -1.57
C ARG A 152 8.24 23.60 -2.20
N ALA A 153 9.12 22.59 -2.16
CA ALA A 153 8.79 21.25 -2.62
C ALA A 153 7.62 20.65 -1.81
N LEU A 154 6.83 19.80 -2.47
CA LEU A 154 5.63 19.20 -1.89
C LEU A 154 5.92 17.96 -1.05
N ASP A 155 7.00 17.28 -1.33
CA ASP A 155 7.34 16.00 -0.73
C ASP A 155 8.81 15.96 -0.32
N ASP A 156 9.04 15.39 0.85
CA ASP A 156 10.38 15.26 1.42
C ASP A 156 10.98 13.85 1.13
N ASP A 157 10.22 12.95 0.50
CA ASP A 157 10.68 11.61 0.17
C ASP A 157 11.15 11.53 -1.30
N PRO A 158 12.47 11.44 -1.54
CA PRO A 158 13.03 11.41 -2.90
C PRO A 158 12.72 10.11 -3.66
N THR A 159 12.13 9.11 -3.00
CA THR A 159 11.73 7.85 -3.63
C THR A 159 10.31 7.85 -4.16
N HIS A 160 9.49 8.87 -3.86
CA HIS A 160 8.17 9.04 -4.44
C HIS A 160 8.28 9.45 -5.90
N LEU A 161 7.86 8.58 -6.79
CA LEU A 161 7.81 8.82 -8.24
C LEU A 161 6.48 9.43 -8.67
N HIS A 162 5.43 9.26 -7.86
CA HIS A 162 4.08 9.74 -8.16
C HIS A 162 3.47 10.54 -7.00
N LEU A 163 2.75 11.59 -7.37
CA LEU A 163 1.92 12.40 -6.48
C LEU A 163 0.45 12.20 -6.88
N PHE A 164 -0.28 11.41 -6.11
CA PHE A 164 -1.67 11.08 -6.42
C PHE A 164 -2.65 12.11 -5.85
N ARG A 165 -3.57 12.58 -6.71
CA ARG A 165 -4.82 13.23 -6.29
C ARG A 165 -5.85 12.14 -5.94
N PRO A 166 -6.86 12.43 -5.13
CA PRO A 166 -7.96 11.50 -4.88
C PRO A 166 -8.64 11.01 -6.17
N GLU A 167 -8.69 11.84 -7.20
CA GLU A 167 -9.24 11.47 -8.51
C GLU A 167 -8.32 10.47 -9.23
N ASP A 168 -7.00 10.65 -9.18
CA ASP A 168 -6.04 9.71 -9.77
C ASP A 168 -6.15 8.32 -9.11
N VAL A 169 -6.42 8.28 -7.79
CA VAL A 169 -6.68 7.02 -7.08
C VAL A 169 -7.92 6.32 -7.67
N ARG A 170 -9.00 7.05 -7.93
CA ARG A 170 -10.23 6.47 -8.51
C ARG A 170 -10.04 5.99 -9.94
N THR A 171 -9.41 6.82 -10.78
CA THR A 171 -9.36 6.60 -12.23
C THR A 171 -8.18 5.74 -12.68
N ARG A 172 -7.11 5.67 -11.88
CA ARG A 172 -5.91 4.90 -12.20
C ARG A 172 -5.75 3.67 -11.32
N LEU A 173 -5.83 3.82 -10.00
CA LEU A 173 -5.55 2.71 -9.06
C LEU A 173 -6.78 1.83 -8.81
N LEU A 174 -7.99 2.37 -8.94
CA LEU A 174 -9.24 1.63 -8.83
C LEU A 174 -9.95 1.44 -10.19
N ALA A 175 -9.24 1.70 -11.30
CA ALA A 175 -9.72 1.37 -12.62
C ALA A 175 -9.97 -0.15 -12.73
N GLY A 176 -11.19 -0.54 -13.14
CA GLY A 176 -11.57 -1.95 -13.23
C GLY A 176 -12.07 -2.58 -11.93
N PHE A 177 -12.11 -1.83 -10.83
CA PHE A 177 -12.75 -2.25 -9.58
C PHE A 177 -14.14 -1.66 -9.41
N GLU A 178 -15.03 -2.42 -8.81
CA GLU A 178 -16.36 -1.98 -8.38
C GLU A 178 -16.30 -1.42 -6.94
N GLU A 179 -17.32 -0.66 -6.55
CA GLU A 179 -17.48 -0.06 -5.22
C GLU A 179 -16.22 0.73 -4.72
N PRO A 180 -15.67 1.65 -5.51
CA PRO A 180 -14.48 2.39 -5.10
C PRO A 180 -14.75 3.24 -3.86
N ARG A 181 -13.99 3.03 -2.78
CA ARG A 181 -14.08 3.77 -1.51
C ARG A 181 -12.77 4.48 -1.24
N LEU A 182 -12.84 5.73 -0.79
CA LEU A 182 -11.70 6.52 -0.35
C LEU A 182 -11.95 7.04 1.05
N HIS A 183 -10.97 6.85 1.93
CA HIS A 183 -10.95 7.37 3.28
C HIS A 183 -9.68 8.20 3.49
N PHE A 184 -9.83 9.31 4.19
CA PHE A 184 -8.72 10.18 4.53
C PHE A 184 -8.41 10.06 6.01
N VAL A 185 -7.15 9.86 6.36
CA VAL A 185 -6.72 9.60 7.74
C VAL A 185 -5.55 10.47 8.17
N ALA A 186 -5.17 10.36 9.44
CA ALA A 186 -3.99 10.98 10.03
C ALA A 186 -4.07 12.51 10.12
N SER A 187 -5.22 13.08 10.45
CA SER A 187 -5.36 14.50 10.73
C SER A 187 -6.46 14.80 11.75
N ARG A 188 -6.18 15.73 12.66
CA ARG A 188 -7.17 16.24 13.62
C ARG A 188 -8.25 17.13 12.99
N PHE A 189 -8.04 17.60 11.75
CA PHE A 189 -8.95 18.49 11.03
C PHE A 189 -9.82 17.79 9.99
N LEU A 190 -9.88 16.45 10.00
CA LEU A 190 -10.68 15.65 9.04
C LEU A 190 -12.15 16.07 9.01
N ARG A 191 -12.72 16.48 10.15
CA ARG A 191 -14.14 16.92 10.24
C ARG A 191 -14.44 18.17 9.41
N LEU A 192 -13.45 19.03 9.13
CA LEU A 192 -13.63 20.23 8.34
C LEU A 192 -13.65 19.93 6.83
N SER A 193 -12.69 19.17 6.36
CA SER A 193 -12.61 18.66 4.98
C SER A 193 -11.62 17.51 4.91
N PRO A 194 -12.08 16.26 4.77
CA PRO A 194 -11.19 15.10 4.72
C PRO A 194 -10.12 15.21 3.63
N SER A 195 -10.50 15.60 2.42
CA SER A 195 -9.58 15.69 1.28
C SER A 195 -8.53 16.79 1.40
N LEU A 196 -8.83 17.89 2.11
CA LEU A 196 -7.91 18.99 2.32
C LEU A 196 -6.95 18.76 3.50
N PHE A 197 -7.38 18.02 4.50
CA PHE A 197 -6.62 17.90 5.75
C PHE A 197 -6.06 16.50 6.01
N GLY A 198 -6.64 15.44 5.44
CA GLY A 198 -6.09 14.09 5.59
C GLY A 198 -4.67 13.97 5.02
N ASN A 199 -3.80 13.28 5.73
CA ASN A 199 -2.41 13.10 5.31
C ASN A 199 -2.24 11.89 4.37
N VAL A 200 -3.07 10.88 4.54
CA VAL A 200 -3.05 9.64 3.76
C VAL A 200 -4.44 9.39 3.18
N VAL A 201 -4.48 8.91 1.96
CA VAL A 201 -5.68 8.37 1.30
C VAL A 201 -5.60 6.85 1.41
N VAL A 202 -6.52 6.25 2.16
CA VAL A 202 -6.76 4.81 2.14
C VAL A 202 -7.89 4.55 1.14
N PHE A 203 -7.68 3.62 0.25
CA PHE A 203 -8.66 3.28 -0.78
C PHE A 203 -8.94 1.78 -0.82
N SER A 204 -10.12 1.42 -1.29
CA SER A 204 -10.45 0.03 -1.58
C SER A 204 -11.44 -0.08 -2.73
N GLY A 205 -11.45 -1.25 -3.37
CA GLY A 205 -12.39 -1.62 -4.42
C GLY A 205 -12.53 -3.14 -4.48
N ARG A 206 -13.59 -3.62 -5.11
CA ARG A 206 -13.86 -5.04 -5.32
C ARG A 206 -13.61 -5.41 -6.76
N LYS A 207 -12.97 -6.55 -7.00
CA LYS A 207 -12.89 -7.13 -8.34
C LYS A 207 -14.29 -7.52 -8.77
N PRO A 208 -14.71 -7.24 -10.01
CA PRO A 208 -15.97 -7.77 -10.58
C PRO A 208 -16.11 -9.27 -10.41
N SER A 209 -17.37 -9.72 -10.37
CA SER A 209 -17.74 -11.15 -10.21
C SER A 209 -17.40 -11.98 -11.43
#